data_634b788637729d3b7bbf752ecc3e3c94
#
_entry.id   634b788637729d3b7bbf752ecc3e3c94
#
_cell.length_a   1.000
_cell.length_b   1.000
_cell.length_c   1.000
_cell.angle_alpha   90.00
_cell.angle_beta   90.00
_cell.angle_gamma   90.00
#
_symmetry.space_group_name_H-M   'P 1'
#
loop_
_entity.id
_entity.type
_entity.pdbx_description
1 polymer ?
#
loop_
_entity_poly.entity_id
_entity_poly.type
_entity_poly.pdbx_seq_one_letter_code
_entity_poly.pdbx_strand_id
1 'polypeptide(L)'
;MVADGTARAGDTHLLPGHGLLGLMDDIAELIGQQFVAQTRFDPQRRAETEQKLYEQIPALLQSLATQSEASCTLDGHVARIAADRLQTVGAAFSKAVSPLINGDCTLVALDSLLAVLPGLDLPLPVANVGAEALPVIARGVPTSGSELIFQREVPCPINEPLHSTAVASPDTPPTRALVTHQLIAGHAAALQSGASLVSGVVFTGHGEITIESGVGAHLNGSPVEGVTPLKPGDRLTAEGVEIQFIAVEP
;
A
#
# COMPACT_ATOMS: atom_id res chain seq x y z
N MET A 1 -23.67 -1.50 6.67
CA MET A 1 -24.45 -2.57 7.36
C MET A 1 -24.29 -3.87 6.58
N VAL A 2 -24.03 -4.97 7.26
CA VAL A 2 -23.93 -6.30 6.63
C VAL A 2 -25.08 -7.15 7.12
N ALA A 3 -25.91 -7.64 6.22
CA ALA A 3 -27.04 -8.53 6.52
C ALA A 3 -27.23 -9.50 5.34
N ASP A 4 -27.58 -10.75 5.64
CA ASP A 4 -27.92 -11.78 4.64
C ASP A 4 -26.88 -11.96 3.53
N GLY A 5 -25.59 -11.88 3.86
CA GLY A 5 -24.51 -11.98 2.87
C GLY A 5 -24.36 -10.78 1.94
N THR A 6 -24.96 -9.64 2.30
CA THR A 6 -24.88 -8.41 1.52
C THR A 6 -24.39 -7.27 2.42
N ALA A 7 -23.37 -6.55 1.95
CA ALA A 7 -22.93 -5.31 2.56
C ALA A 7 -23.63 -4.12 1.87
N ARG A 8 -24.23 -3.25 2.67
CA ARG A 8 -24.92 -2.03 2.18
C ARG A 8 -24.20 -0.80 2.66
N ALA A 9 -24.00 0.16 1.75
CA ALA A 9 -23.54 1.49 2.12
C ALA A 9 -24.60 2.20 2.96
N GLY A 10 -24.21 2.71 4.12
CA GLY A 10 -25.01 3.58 4.97
C GLY A 10 -24.75 5.05 4.67
N ASP A 11 -24.93 5.87 5.69
CA ASP A 11 -24.67 7.30 5.62
C ASP A 11 -23.18 7.58 5.46
N THR A 12 -22.85 8.65 4.76
CA THR A 12 -21.50 9.11 4.56
C THR A 12 -21.29 10.42 5.34
N HIS A 13 -20.27 10.45 6.18
CA HIS A 13 -19.92 11.61 6.97
C HIS A 13 -18.55 12.12 6.58
N LEU A 14 -18.44 13.43 6.37
CA LEU A 14 -17.14 14.09 6.20
C LEU A 14 -16.56 14.42 7.58
N LEU A 15 -15.26 14.23 7.72
CA LEU A 15 -14.47 14.58 8.90
C LEU A 15 -13.56 15.77 8.56
N PRO A 16 -14.07 17.02 8.60
CA PRO A 16 -13.25 18.18 8.27
C PRO A 16 -12.02 18.27 9.17
N GLY A 17 -10.85 18.53 8.56
CA GLY A 17 -9.59 18.61 9.29
C GLY A 17 -8.94 17.26 9.66
N HIS A 18 -9.61 16.14 9.39
CA HIS A 18 -9.07 14.79 9.70
C HIS A 18 -8.88 13.93 8.44
N GLY A 19 -8.73 14.55 7.28
CA GLY A 19 -8.30 13.86 6.07
C GLY A 19 -6.84 13.40 6.16
N LEU A 20 -6.45 12.44 5.32
CA LEU A 20 -5.11 11.85 5.34
C LEU A 20 -3.99 12.91 5.31
N LEU A 21 -4.10 13.90 4.41
CA LEU A 21 -3.09 14.96 4.30
C LEU A 21 -2.99 15.78 5.60
N GLY A 22 -4.11 16.20 6.17
CA GLY A 22 -4.09 16.96 7.43
C GLY A 22 -3.48 16.17 8.59
N LEU A 23 -3.78 14.88 8.69
CA LEU A 23 -3.16 14.01 9.71
C LEU A 23 -1.65 13.84 9.46
N MET A 24 -1.23 13.73 8.21
CA MET A 24 0.20 13.67 7.88
C MET A 24 0.92 14.99 8.17
N ASP A 25 0.26 16.13 7.94
CA ASP A 25 0.78 17.46 8.27
C ASP A 25 1.00 17.57 9.79
N ASP A 26 0.00 17.23 10.60
CA ASP A 26 0.09 17.25 12.06
C ASP A 26 1.23 16.35 12.56
N ILE A 27 1.38 15.15 12.01
CA ILE A 27 2.46 14.22 12.33
C ILE A 27 3.81 14.80 11.92
N ALA A 28 3.93 15.34 10.71
CA ALA A 28 5.16 15.91 10.19
C ALA A 28 5.63 17.10 11.04
N GLU A 29 4.71 17.95 11.50
CA GLU A 29 5.02 19.05 12.40
C GLU A 29 5.61 18.54 13.73
N LEU A 30 4.97 17.56 14.36
CA LEU A 30 5.43 16.99 15.62
C LEU A 30 6.81 16.33 15.49
N ILE A 31 7.05 15.62 14.39
CA ILE A 31 8.36 15.00 14.09
C ILE A 31 9.39 16.11 13.83
N GLY A 32 9.04 17.13 13.06
CA GLY A 32 9.91 18.29 12.78
C GLY A 32 10.36 18.98 14.06
N GLN A 33 9.46 19.16 15.02
CA GLN A 33 9.78 19.70 16.35
C GLN A 33 10.81 18.83 17.09
N GLN A 34 10.73 17.49 16.99
CA GLN A 34 11.71 16.57 17.58
C GLN A 34 13.08 16.69 16.88
N PHE A 35 13.10 16.80 15.56
CA PHE A 35 14.36 17.05 14.81
C PHE A 35 15.03 18.34 15.26
N VAL A 36 14.28 19.43 15.33
CA VAL A 36 14.81 20.72 15.78
C VAL A 36 15.33 20.64 17.21
N ALA A 37 14.60 20.00 18.11
CA ALA A 37 15.01 19.85 19.52
C ALA A 37 16.29 19.04 19.69
N GLN A 38 16.42 17.93 18.95
CA GLN A 38 17.55 16.97 19.13
C GLN A 38 18.76 17.32 18.28
N THR A 39 18.56 17.85 17.06
CA THR A 39 19.64 17.99 16.07
C THR A 39 19.85 19.41 15.58
N ARG A 40 18.97 20.34 15.90
CA ARG A 40 18.91 21.71 15.35
C ARG A 40 18.61 21.74 13.85
N PHE A 41 18.26 20.61 13.24
CA PHE A 41 17.85 20.49 11.86
C PHE A 41 16.33 20.59 11.77
N ASP A 42 15.84 21.44 10.87
CA ASP A 42 14.42 21.57 10.59
C ASP A 42 14.12 20.96 9.20
N PRO A 43 13.49 19.78 9.15
CA PRO A 43 13.22 19.10 7.89
C PRO A 43 12.18 19.80 7.01
N GLN A 44 11.34 20.67 7.58
CA GLN A 44 10.29 21.38 6.85
C GLN A 44 10.77 22.70 6.22
N ARG A 45 12.03 23.05 6.41
CA ARG A 45 12.62 24.26 5.82
C ARG A 45 12.84 24.20 4.32
N ARG A 46 12.92 22.99 3.76
CA ARG A 46 13.21 22.75 2.35
C ARG A 46 12.25 21.68 1.84
N ALA A 47 11.62 21.92 0.70
CA ALA A 47 10.66 21.01 0.10
C ALA A 47 11.21 19.57 -0.09
N GLU A 48 12.51 19.44 -0.44
CA GLU A 48 13.14 18.13 -0.61
C GLU A 48 13.21 17.31 0.69
N THR A 49 13.52 17.96 1.82
CA THR A 49 13.61 17.29 3.13
C THR A 49 12.25 17.04 3.73
N GLU A 50 11.32 17.95 3.48
CA GLU A 50 9.91 17.80 3.84
C GLU A 50 9.30 16.61 3.11
N GLN A 51 9.49 16.48 1.79
CA GLN A 51 9.03 15.33 1.02
C GLN A 51 9.58 14.01 1.58
N LYS A 52 10.88 13.93 1.87
CA LYS A 52 11.50 12.75 2.50
C LYS A 52 10.90 12.44 3.87
N LEU A 53 10.53 13.47 4.64
CA LEU A 53 9.85 13.27 5.93
C LEU A 53 8.49 12.59 5.71
N TYR A 54 7.66 13.11 4.81
CA TYR A 54 6.35 12.53 4.50
C TYR A 54 6.46 11.06 4.03
N GLU A 55 7.46 10.75 3.21
CA GLU A 55 7.72 9.38 2.74
C GLU A 55 8.08 8.41 3.87
N GLN A 56 8.68 8.90 4.97
CA GLN A 56 9.04 8.07 6.12
C GLN A 56 7.93 7.88 7.15
N ILE A 57 6.93 8.76 7.19
CA ILE A 57 5.83 8.71 8.17
C ILE A 57 5.15 7.34 8.23
N PRO A 58 4.76 6.68 7.13
CA PRO A 58 4.09 5.38 7.20
C PRO A 58 4.93 4.31 7.90
N ALA A 59 6.21 4.20 7.54
CA ALA A 59 7.11 3.22 8.16
C ALA A 59 7.40 3.54 9.63
N LEU A 60 7.49 4.82 9.98
CA LEU A 60 7.67 5.27 11.35
C LEU A 60 6.46 4.90 12.22
N LEU A 61 5.23 5.15 11.75
CA LEU A 61 4.00 4.79 12.46
C LEU A 61 3.88 3.28 12.66
N GLN A 62 4.23 2.48 11.65
CA GLN A 62 4.27 1.02 11.78
C GLN A 62 5.27 0.57 12.85
N SER A 63 6.44 1.20 12.92
CA SER A 63 7.42 0.91 13.96
C SER A 63 6.90 1.28 15.35
N LEU A 64 6.26 2.44 15.48
CA LEU A 64 5.69 2.92 16.74
C LEU A 64 4.45 2.11 17.21
N ALA A 65 3.81 1.35 16.32
CA ALA A 65 2.73 0.43 16.70
C ALA A 65 3.21 -0.71 17.62
N THR A 66 4.49 -1.07 17.54
CA THR A 66 5.09 -2.17 18.31
C THR A 66 6.19 -1.72 19.28
N GLN A 67 6.67 -0.49 19.13
CA GLN A 67 7.78 0.08 19.92
C GLN A 67 7.34 1.41 20.53
N SER A 68 7.85 1.70 21.71
CA SER A 68 7.60 2.99 22.37
C SER A 68 8.37 4.16 21.72
N GLU A 69 9.41 3.87 20.95
CA GLU A 69 10.27 4.85 20.29
C GLU A 69 10.80 4.29 18.96
N ALA A 70 10.90 5.12 17.94
CA ALA A 70 11.49 4.77 16.65
C ALA A 70 12.43 5.89 16.18
N SER A 71 13.44 5.52 15.36
CA SER A 71 14.41 6.47 14.80
C SER A 71 13.98 6.90 13.40
N CYS A 72 14.03 8.21 13.14
CA CYS A 72 13.84 8.80 11.82
C CYS A 72 15.16 9.45 11.36
N THR A 73 15.58 9.18 10.14
CA THR A 73 16.85 9.71 9.59
C THR A 73 16.58 10.54 8.34
N LEU A 74 16.99 11.79 8.36
CA LEU A 74 16.83 12.73 7.24
C LEU A 74 18.13 13.49 7.00
N ASP A 75 18.64 13.43 5.79
CA ASP A 75 19.85 14.14 5.35
C ASP A 75 21.05 14.01 6.34
N GLY A 76 21.24 12.81 6.91
CA GLY A 76 22.30 12.52 7.87
C GLY A 76 22.00 12.92 9.33
N HIS A 77 20.87 13.55 9.60
CA HIS A 77 20.40 13.82 10.95
C HIS A 77 19.48 12.69 11.43
N VAL A 78 19.67 12.28 12.68
CA VAL A 78 18.85 11.22 13.30
C VAL A 78 18.10 11.80 14.48
N ALA A 79 16.76 11.68 14.47
CA ALA A 79 15.92 12.02 15.60
C ALA A 79 15.21 10.76 16.12
N ARG A 80 15.04 10.67 17.43
CA ARG A 80 14.22 9.64 18.08
C ARG A 80 12.85 10.19 18.34
N ILE A 81 11.85 9.46 17.88
CA ILE A 81 10.45 9.84 17.97
C ILE A 81 9.77 8.86 18.93
N ALA A 82 9.33 9.37 20.06
CA ALA A 82 8.56 8.57 21.00
C ALA A 82 7.07 8.59 20.63
N ALA A 83 6.39 7.44 20.80
CA ALA A 83 4.98 7.28 20.44
C ALA A 83 4.07 8.26 21.21
N ASP A 84 4.42 8.61 22.45
CA ASP A 84 3.67 9.56 23.26
C ASP A 84 3.59 10.97 22.65
N ARG A 85 4.60 11.36 21.86
CA ARG A 85 4.63 12.65 21.16
C ARG A 85 3.58 12.76 20.06
N LEU A 86 3.14 11.64 19.53
CA LEU A 86 2.14 11.59 18.45
C LEU A 86 0.73 11.25 18.96
N GLN A 87 0.55 10.96 20.25
CA GLN A 87 -0.73 10.57 20.82
C GLN A 87 -1.85 11.59 20.62
N THR A 88 -1.52 12.86 20.56
CA THR A 88 -2.51 13.94 20.35
C THR A 88 -3.22 13.82 19.00
N VAL A 89 -2.53 13.29 17.97
CA VAL A 89 -3.10 13.11 16.62
C VAL A 89 -4.16 12.01 16.65
N GLY A 90 -3.82 10.83 17.18
CA GLY A 90 -4.77 9.73 17.29
C GLY A 90 -5.94 10.04 18.23
N ALA A 91 -5.69 10.76 19.34
CA ALA A 91 -6.75 11.20 20.23
C ALA A 91 -7.71 12.21 19.58
N ALA A 92 -7.20 13.15 18.78
CA ALA A 92 -8.03 14.10 18.04
C ALA A 92 -8.89 13.38 16.99
N PHE A 93 -8.31 12.44 16.26
CA PHE A 93 -9.03 11.59 15.31
C PHE A 93 -10.12 10.76 16.00
N SER A 94 -9.79 10.08 17.11
CA SER A 94 -10.74 9.31 17.90
C SER A 94 -11.92 10.15 18.39
N LYS A 95 -11.64 11.35 18.86
CA LYS A 95 -12.68 12.32 19.29
C LYS A 95 -13.61 12.73 18.17
N ALA A 96 -13.09 12.87 16.94
CA ALA A 96 -13.89 13.22 15.78
C ALA A 96 -14.75 12.05 15.27
N VAL A 97 -14.25 10.81 15.35
CA VAL A 97 -14.94 9.61 14.89
C VAL A 97 -15.97 9.08 15.88
N SER A 98 -15.68 9.12 17.19
CA SER A 98 -16.53 8.52 18.23
C SER A 98 -18.00 8.94 18.17
N PRO A 99 -18.38 10.20 17.90
CA PRO A 99 -19.78 10.58 17.78
C PRO A 99 -20.52 9.97 16.59
N LEU A 100 -19.81 9.46 15.58
CA LEU A 100 -20.38 8.84 14.40
C LEU A 100 -20.64 7.34 14.61
N ILE A 101 -20.06 6.76 15.65
CA ILE A 101 -20.25 5.35 16.00
C ILE A 101 -21.57 5.25 16.76
N ASN A 102 -22.58 4.73 16.09
CA ASN A 102 -23.90 4.50 16.70
C ASN A 102 -24.01 3.10 17.31
N GLY A 103 -25.09 2.84 18.04
CA GLY A 103 -25.33 1.58 18.77
C GLY A 103 -25.48 0.33 17.90
N ASP A 104 -25.64 0.48 16.59
CA ASP A 104 -25.73 -0.63 15.63
C ASP A 104 -24.36 -1.05 15.09
N CYS A 105 -23.32 -0.24 15.34
CA CYS A 105 -21.95 -0.57 14.96
C CYS A 105 -21.36 -1.63 15.88
N THR A 106 -20.73 -2.64 15.31
CA THR A 106 -20.03 -3.71 16.07
C THR A 106 -18.52 -3.69 15.84
N LEU A 107 -18.05 -2.99 14.82
CA LEU A 107 -16.66 -2.93 14.38
C LEU A 107 -16.39 -1.61 13.69
N VAL A 108 -15.18 -1.09 13.84
CA VAL A 108 -14.66 0.03 13.03
C VAL A 108 -13.57 -0.50 12.13
N ALA A 109 -13.75 -0.37 10.81
CA ALA A 109 -12.72 -0.71 9.83
C ALA A 109 -11.93 0.56 9.49
N LEU A 110 -10.61 0.51 9.66
CA LEU A 110 -9.71 1.62 9.36
C LEU A 110 -8.66 1.20 8.33
N ASP A 111 -8.25 2.15 7.51
CA ASP A 111 -7.05 2.01 6.70
C ASP A 111 -5.84 1.67 7.56
N SER A 112 -4.90 0.91 7.00
CA SER A 112 -3.72 0.41 7.72
C SER A 112 -2.88 1.50 8.37
N LEU A 113 -2.82 2.69 7.79
CA LEU A 113 -2.09 3.82 8.37
C LEU A 113 -2.83 4.43 9.56
N LEU A 114 -4.16 4.55 9.46
CA LEU A 114 -5.00 5.07 10.54
C LEU A 114 -5.06 4.10 11.73
N ALA A 115 -5.08 2.81 11.46
CA ALA A 115 -5.17 1.78 12.50
C ALA A 115 -3.93 1.72 13.42
N VAL A 116 -2.79 2.26 12.98
CA VAL A 116 -1.53 2.30 13.76
C VAL A 116 -1.21 3.68 14.35
N LEU A 117 -2.13 4.63 14.29
CA LEU A 117 -1.93 5.96 14.89
C LEU A 117 -1.72 5.86 16.41
N PRO A 118 -0.62 6.38 16.95
CA PRO A 118 -0.45 6.48 18.41
C PRO A 118 -1.56 7.30 19.04
N GLY A 119 -2.13 6.81 20.13
CA GLY A 119 -3.24 7.47 20.84
C GLY A 119 -4.61 7.25 20.22
N LEU A 120 -4.74 6.35 19.24
CA LEU A 120 -6.05 5.93 18.73
C LEU A 120 -6.78 5.16 19.85
N ASP A 121 -7.95 5.65 20.22
CA ASP A 121 -8.84 5.04 21.24
C ASP A 121 -10.28 5.15 20.77
N LEU A 122 -10.84 4.05 20.29
CA LEU A 122 -12.20 3.97 19.78
C LEU A 122 -13.04 3.02 20.64
N PRO A 123 -14.35 3.29 20.78
CA PRO A 123 -15.21 2.51 21.68
C PRO A 123 -15.54 1.10 21.16
N LEU A 124 -15.10 0.74 19.98
CA LEU A 124 -15.34 -0.56 19.33
C LEU A 124 -14.01 -1.18 18.84
N PRO A 125 -14.00 -2.51 18.65
CA PRO A 125 -12.86 -3.18 18.02
C PRO A 125 -12.52 -2.56 16.66
N VAL A 126 -11.22 -2.41 16.38
CA VAL A 126 -10.72 -1.89 15.13
C VAL A 126 -10.22 -3.03 14.26
N ALA A 127 -10.72 -3.10 13.02
CA ALA A 127 -10.17 -3.95 11.97
C ALA A 127 -9.29 -3.12 11.04
N ASN A 128 -8.12 -3.64 10.72
CA ASN A 128 -7.22 -3.04 9.75
C ASN A 128 -7.64 -3.47 8.33
N VAL A 129 -7.84 -2.51 7.45
CA VAL A 129 -8.14 -2.72 6.03
C VAL A 129 -6.97 -2.21 5.20
N GLY A 130 -6.08 -3.10 4.82
CA GLY A 130 -4.94 -2.76 3.96
C GLY A 130 -5.32 -2.63 2.49
N ALA A 131 -4.39 -2.11 1.71
CA ALA A 131 -4.56 -1.93 0.26
C ALA A 131 -4.84 -3.26 -0.48
N GLU A 132 -4.40 -4.39 0.09
CA GLU A 132 -4.67 -5.74 -0.41
C GLU A 132 -6.14 -6.13 -0.36
N ALA A 133 -6.95 -5.50 0.48
CA ALA A 133 -8.39 -5.76 0.54
C ALA A 133 -9.14 -5.21 -0.68
N LEU A 134 -8.66 -4.14 -1.30
CA LEU A 134 -9.31 -3.50 -2.44
C LEU A 134 -9.44 -4.42 -3.66
N PRO A 135 -8.40 -5.14 -4.12
CA PRO A 135 -8.54 -6.10 -5.21
C PRO A 135 -9.49 -7.24 -4.90
N VAL A 136 -9.53 -7.72 -3.65
CA VAL A 136 -10.44 -8.78 -3.22
C VAL A 136 -11.88 -8.30 -3.28
N ILE A 137 -12.16 -7.12 -2.76
CA ILE A 137 -13.49 -6.50 -2.81
C ILE A 137 -13.91 -6.25 -4.27
N ALA A 138 -13.00 -5.73 -5.10
CA ALA A 138 -13.28 -5.42 -6.50
C ALA A 138 -13.65 -6.66 -7.34
N ARG A 139 -13.08 -7.83 -7.03
CA ARG A 139 -13.43 -9.10 -7.72
C ARG A 139 -14.88 -9.52 -7.48
N GLY A 140 -15.44 -9.20 -6.32
CA GLY A 140 -16.83 -9.50 -5.97
C GLY A 140 -17.86 -8.54 -6.56
N VAL A 141 -17.40 -7.43 -7.18
CA VAL A 141 -18.31 -6.43 -7.74
C VAL A 141 -18.62 -6.76 -9.20
N PRO A 142 -19.90 -6.97 -9.57
CA PRO A 142 -20.27 -7.22 -10.95
C PRO A 142 -19.91 -6.02 -11.84
N THR A 143 -19.12 -6.25 -12.87
CA THR A 143 -18.81 -5.24 -13.89
C THR A 143 -19.85 -5.34 -15.00
N SER A 144 -20.69 -4.35 -15.16
CA SER A 144 -21.64 -4.28 -16.27
C SER A 144 -21.46 -2.98 -17.06
N GLY A 145 -21.00 -3.11 -18.30
CA GLY A 145 -21.00 -2.02 -19.27
C GLY A 145 -19.85 -1.01 -19.11
N SER A 146 -19.90 0.03 -19.94
CA SER A 146 -18.93 1.13 -20.01
C SER A 146 -19.27 2.31 -19.08
N GLU A 147 -20.36 2.24 -18.33
CA GLU A 147 -20.79 3.31 -17.42
C GLU A 147 -20.28 3.09 -16.00
N LEU A 148 -19.83 4.16 -15.36
CA LEU A 148 -19.49 4.18 -13.93
C LEU A 148 -20.77 4.08 -13.11
N ILE A 149 -20.98 2.93 -12.47
CA ILE A 149 -22.14 2.70 -11.58
C ILE A 149 -21.63 2.63 -10.14
N PHE A 150 -22.13 3.54 -9.29
CA PHE A 150 -21.89 3.48 -7.86
C PHE A 150 -22.77 2.38 -7.25
N GLN A 151 -22.14 1.29 -6.83
CA GLN A 151 -22.87 0.22 -6.16
C GLN A 151 -23.00 0.56 -4.67
N ARG A 152 -24.25 0.54 -4.19
CA ARG A 152 -24.57 0.74 -2.77
C ARG A 152 -24.70 -0.57 -2.00
N GLU A 153 -24.73 -1.67 -2.72
CA GLU A 153 -24.85 -3.01 -2.17
C GLU A 153 -23.84 -3.92 -2.87
N VAL A 154 -23.08 -4.67 -2.12
CA VAL A 154 -22.13 -5.65 -2.66
C VAL A 154 -22.30 -6.98 -1.92
N PRO A 155 -22.19 -8.14 -2.61
CA PRO A 155 -22.15 -9.43 -1.97
C PRO A 155 -21.01 -9.46 -0.95
N CYS A 156 -21.29 -9.88 0.27
CA CYS A 156 -20.29 -10.08 1.31
C CYS A 156 -20.32 -11.56 1.70
N PRO A 157 -19.38 -12.39 1.24
CA PRO A 157 -19.31 -13.79 1.65
C PRO A 157 -19.05 -13.85 3.16
N ILE A 158 -20.06 -14.28 3.91
CA ILE A 158 -20.05 -14.32 5.38
C ILE A 158 -19.11 -15.43 5.91
N ASN A 159 -18.59 -16.31 5.07
CA ASN A 159 -17.95 -17.57 5.46
C ASN A 159 -16.44 -17.65 5.33
N GLU A 160 -15.73 -16.56 5.04
CA GLU A 160 -14.30 -16.56 5.30
C GLU A 160 -14.04 -15.63 6.49
N PRO A 161 -13.58 -16.16 7.64
CA PRO A 161 -13.02 -15.30 8.66
C PRO A 161 -11.95 -14.48 7.97
N LEU A 162 -12.02 -13.15 8.07
CA LEU A 162 -10.90 -12.28 7.79
C LEU A 162 -9.75 -12.84 8.63
N HIS A 163 -8.96 -13.71 8.01
CA HIS A 163 -7.76 -14.18 8.66
C HIS A 163 -6.94 -12.92 8.89
N SER A 164 -6.96 -12.46 10.14
CA SER A 164 -5.83 -11.72 10.67
C SER A 164 -4.62 -12.46 10.12
N THR A 165 -3.93 -11.84 9.19
CA THR A 165 -2.62 -12.28 8.76
C THR A 165 -1.74 -12.17 9.99
N ALA A 166 -1.82 -13.22 10.84
CA ALA A 166 -0.76 -13.53 11.76
C ALA A 166 0.49 -13.52 10.88
N VAL A 167 1.44 -12.67 11.24
CA VAL A 167 2.78 -12.66 10.69
C VAL A 167 3.20 -14.10 10.50
N ALA A 168 3.20 -14.57 9.24
CA ALA A 168 3.61 -15.91 8.90
C ALA A 168 5.06 -16.02 9.34
N SER A 169 5.31 -16.95 10.24
CA SER A 169 6.67 -17.38 10.61
C SER A 169 7.46 -17.65 9.34
N PRO A 170 8.77 -17.30 9.28
CA PRO A 170 9.56 -17.25 8.06
C PRO A 170 10.04 -18.64 7.56
N ASP A 171 9.24 -19.71 7.69
CA ASP A 171 9.68 -21.07 7.36
C ASP A 171 8.89 -21.79 6.25
N THR A 172 8.06 -21.06 5.50
CA THR A 172 7.50 -21.64 4.26
C THR A 172 8.19 -20.96 3.07
N PRO A 173 8.88 -21.70 2.20
CA PRO A 173 9.49 -21.09 1.02
C PRO A 173 8.36 -20.44 0.19
N PRO A 174 8.50 -19.18 -0.22
CA PRO A 174 7.46 -18.50 -0.97
C PRO A 174 7.22 -19.25 -2.27
N THR A 175 5.98 -19.69 -2.49
CA THR A 175 5.55 -20.18 -3.81
C THR A 175 5.81 -19.03 -4.78
N ARG A 176 6.80 -19.20 -5.64
CA ARG A 176 7.26 -18.18 -6.57
C ARG A 176 6.11 -17.82 -7.50
N ALA A 177 5.46 -16.69 -7.28
CA ALA A 177 4.43 -16.21 -8.19
C ALA A 177 5.06 -16.07 -9.58
N LEU A 178 4.48 -16.75 -10.58
CA LEU A 178 4.96 -16.67 -11.96
C LEU A 178 4.39 -15.42 -12.61
N VAL A 179 5.20 -14.79 -13.45
CA VAL A 179 4.75 -13.68 -14.29
C VAL A 179 3.76 -14.21 -15.32
N THR A 180 2.58 -13.59 -15.41
CA THR A 180 1.49 -14.00 -16.32
C THR A 180 1.14 -12.96 -17.36
N HIS A 181 1.42 -11.69 -17.10
CA HIS A 181 1.06 -10.56 -17.98
C HIS A 181 2.20 -9.55 -18.08
N GLN A 182 2.19 -8.82 -19.19
CA GLN A 182 3.01 -7.63 -19.41
C GLN A 182 2.15 -6.38 -19.42
N LEU A 183 2.70 -5.28 -18.95
CA LEU A 183 2.07 -3.95 -18.96
C LEU A 183 2.95 -3.01 -19.78
N ILE A 184 2.42 -2.50 -20.88
CA ILE A 184 3.11 -1.55 -21.78
C ILE A 184 2.22 -0.32 -21.92
N ALA A 185 2.74 0.86 -21.63
CA ALA A 185 2.01 2.13 -21.72
C ALA A 185 0.60 2.08 -21.07
N GLY A 186 0.48 1.40 -19.94
CA GLY A 186 -0.79 1.26 -19.19
C GLY A 186 -1.74 0.16 -19.71
N HIS A 187 -1.37 -0.57 -20.76
CA HIS A 187 -2.16 -1.68 -21.30
C HIS A 187 -1.58 -3.03 -20.86
N ALA A 188 -2.40 -3.84 -20.19
CA ALA A 188 -2.03 -5.19 -19.78
C ALA A 188 -2.37 -6.20 -20.88
N ALA A 189 -1.45 -7.11 -21.19
CA ALA A 189 -1.65 -8.23 -22.09
C ALA A 189 -1.09 -9.52 -21.50
N ALA A 190 -1.81 -10.63 -21.66
CA ALA A 190 -1.34 -11.93 -21.21
C ALA A 190 -0.06 -12.34 -21.96
N LEU A 191 0.91 -12.87 -21.21
CA LEU A 191 2.15 -13.40 -21.78
C LEU A 191 1.92 -14.82 -22.29
N GLN A 192 2.24 -15.03 -23.57
CA GLN A 192 2.19 -16.36 -24.19
C GLN A 192 3.63 -16.87 -24.38
N SER A 193 3.82 -18.15 -24.13
CA SER A 193 5.12 -18.79 -24.39
C SER A 193 5.52 -18.63 -25.86
N GLY A 194 6.74 -18.19 -26.09
CA GLY A 194 7.25 -17.86 -27.42
C GLY A 194 6.86 -16.48 -27.95
N ALA A 195 6.16 -15.66 -27.17
CA ALA A 195 5.82 -14.30 -27.59
C ALA A 195 7.07 -13.41 -27.62
N SER A 196 7.27 -12.72 -28.74
CA SER A 196 8.27 -11.64 -28.84
C SER A 196 7.74 -10.41 -28.13
N LEU A 197 8.47 -9.93 -27.14
CA LEU A 197 8.10 -8.73 -26.35
C LEU A 197 8.57 -7.45 -27.07
N VAL A 198 9.84 -7.45 -27.47
CA VAL A 198 10.50 -6.46 -28.32
C VAL A 198 11.50 -7.22 -29.20
N SER A 199 12.10 -6.55 -30.18
CA SER A 199 13.09 -7.18 -31.07
C SER A 199 14.21 -7.86 -30.26
N GLY A 200 14.41 -9.17 -30.48
CA GLY A 200 15.44 -9.94 -29.75
C GLY A 200 15.15 -10.28 -28.29
N VAL A 201 13.93 -10.05 -27.80
CA VAL A 201 13.49 -10.47 -26.45
C VAL A 201 12.24 -11.33 -26.55
N VAL A 202 12.35 -12.58 -26.13
CA VAL A 202 11.27 -13.59 -26.22
C VAL A 202 10.92 -14.10 -24.82
N PHE A 203 9.63 -14.19 -24.52
CA PHE A 203 9.14 -14.85 -23.30
C PHE A 203 9.06 -16.37 -23.47
N THR A 204 9.75 -17.11 -22.63
CA THR A 204 9.88 -18.59 -22.77
C THR A 204 8.79 -19.40 -22.08
N GLY A 205 7.93 -18.77 -21.28
CA GLY A 205 6.74 -19.37 -20.71
C GLY A 205 6.83 -19.77 -19.24
N HIS A 206 7.97 -19.95 -18.64
CA HIS A 206 8.11 -20.36 -17.24
C HIS A 206 8.54 -19.20 -16.31
N GLY A 207 8.09 -17.97 -16.64
CA GLY A 207 8.54 -16.78 -15.91
C GLY A 207 9.96 -16.37 -16.28
N GLU A 208 10.40 -16.68 -17.51
CA GLU A 208 11.73 -16.35 -18.03
C GLU A 208 11.64 -15.66 -19.39
N ILE A 209 12.60 -14.80 -19.65
CA ILE A 209 12.83 -14.22 -21.00
C ILE A 209 14.17 -14.70 -21.54
N THR A 210 14.24 -14.86 -22.86
CA THR A 210 15.49 -15.03 -23.57
C THR A 210 15.81 -13.75 -24.33
N ILE A 211 17.03 -13.24 -24.17
CA ILE A 211 17.52 -12.02 -24.81
C ILE A 211 18.66 -12.40 -25.74
N GLU A 212 18.54 -12.02 -27.01
CA GLU A 212 19.58 -12.26 -28.01
C GLU A 212 20.81 -11.39 -27.72
N SER A 213 22.00 -11.93 -28.01
CA SER A 213 23.25 -11.19 -27.87
C SER A 213 23.25 -9.93 -28.74
N GLY A 214 23.61 -8.80 -28.14
CA GLY A 214 23.68 -7.50 -28.83
C GLY A 214 22.42 -6.64 -28.71
N VAL A 215 21.35 -7.17 -28.12
CA VAL A 215 20.18 -6.36 -27.73
C VAL A 215 20.49 -5.63 -26.42
N GLY A 216 20.47 -4.31 -26.43
CA GLY A 216 20.69 -3.48 -25.24
C GLY A 216 19.49 -3.52 -24.32
N ALA A 217 19.31 -4.61 -23.58
CA ALA A 217 18.21 -4.81 -22.65
C ALA A 217 18.67 -4.60 -21.19
N HIS A 218 17.84 -3.93 -20.39
CA HIS A 218 18.07 -3.67 -18.98
C HIS A 218 16.88 -4.15 -18.16
N LEU A 219 17.10 -5.00 -17.18
CA LEU A 219 16.10 -5.43 -16.21
C LEU A 219 16.33 -4.68 -14.89
N ASN A 220 15.35 -3.90 -14.46
CA ASN A 220 15.45 -3.04 -13.26
C ASN A 220 16.70 -2.12 -13.31
N GLY A 221 17.05 -1.62 -14.50
CA GLY A 221 18.22 -0.76 -14.71
C GLY A 221 19.56 -1.49 -14.83
N SER A 222 19.63 -2.81 -14.67
CA SER A 222 20.83 -3.62 -14.85
C SER A 222 20.86 -4.27 -16.25
N PRO A 223 21.97 -4.24 -16.98
CA PRO A 223 22.07 -4.89 -18.28
C PRO A 223 21.90 -6.41 -18.13
N VAL A 224 21.17 -7.01 -19.05
CA VAL A 224 20.88 -8.44 -19.04
C VAL A 224 21.05 -9.04 -20.44
N GLU A 225 21.52 -10.29 -20.49
CA GLU A 225 21.69 -11.08 -21.71
C GLU A 225 21.34 -12.55 -21.45
N GLY A 226 20.98 -13.27 -22.50
CA GLY A 226 20.67 -14.70 -22.43
C GLY A 226 19.35 -14.99 -21.72
N VAL A 227 19.30 -16.08 -20.94
CA VAL A 227 18.07 -16.47 -20.22
C VAL A 227 18.04 -15.81 -18.86
N THR A 228 16.98 -15.03 -18.61
CA THR A 228 16.83 -14.25 -17.39
C THR A 228 15.48 -14.54 -16.75
N PRO A 229 15.46 -14.96 -15.47
CA PRO A 229 14.21 -15.19 -14.74
C PRO A 229 13.55 -13.86 -14.37
N LEU A 230 12.22 -13.84 -14.49
CA LEU A 230 11.38 -12.68 -14.18
C LEU A 230 10.64 -12.89 -12.85
N LYS A 231 10.37 -11.78 -12.19
CA LYS A 231 9.49 -11.69 -11.02
C LYS A 231 8.38 -10.67 -11.29
N PRO A 232 7.21 -10.83 -10.69
CA PRO A 232 6.20 -9.77 -10.70
C PRO A 232 6.79 -8.47 -10.12
N GLY A 233 6.56 -7.37 -10.84
CA GLY A 233 7.13 -6.05 -10.53
C GLY A 233 8.40 -5.72 -11.30
N ASP A 234 9.07 -6.68 -11.95
CA ASP A 234 10.25 -6.40 -12.78
C ASP A 234 9.92 -5.49 -13.96
N ARG A 235 10.89 -4.63 -14.31
CA ARG A 235 10.79 -3.70 -15.45
C ARG A 235 11.92 -3.97 -16.43
N LEU A 236 11.55 -4.30 -17.64
CA LEU A 236 12.47 -4.46 -18.76
C LEU A 236 12.43 -3.21 -19.63
N THR A 237 13.59 -2.64 -19.89
CA THR A 237 13.76 -1.56 -20.89
C THR A 237 14.61 -2.07 -22.01
N ALA A 238 14.08 -2.07 -23.22
CA ALA A 238 14.81 -2.43 -24.45
C ALA A 238 14.28 -1.60 -25.63
N GLU A 239 15.16 -1.11 -26.49
CA GLU A 239 14.84 -0.30 -27.68
C GLU A 239 13.93 0.92 -27.37
N GLY A 240 14.02 1.49 -26.15
CA GLY A 240 13.19 2.64 -25.75
C GLY A 240 11.77 2.25 -25.31
N VAL A 241 11.44 0.96 -25.26
CA VAL A 241 10.17 0.45 -24.73
C VAL A 241 10.39 -0.01 -23.31
N GLU A 242 9.49 0.39 -22.40
CA GLU A 242 9.44 -0.10 -21.03
C GLU A 242 8.29 -1.09 -20.88
N ILE A 243 8.60 -2.28 -20.37
CA ILE A 243 7.65 -3.36 -20.10
C ILE A 243 7.71 -3.69 -18.63
N GLN A 244 6.61 -3.59 -17.93
CA GLN A 244 6.49 -4.07 -16.56
C GLN A 244 5.83 -5.45 -16.55
N PHE A 245 6.40 -6.38 -15.77
CA PHE A 245 5.87 -7.73 -15.63
C PHE A 245 5.00 -7.85 -14.38
N ILE A 246 3.82 -8.43 -14.54
CA ILE A 246 2.85 -8.58 -13.45
C ILE A 246 2.35 -10.02 -13.37
N ALA A 247 1.96 -10.45 -12.18
CA ALA A 247 1.20 -11.67 -11.96
C ALA A 247 -0.27 -11.30 -11.83
N VAL A 248 -1.11 -11.93 -12.63
CA VAL A 248 -2.56 -11.86 -12.49
C VAL A 248 -2.99 -13.27 -12.15
N GLU A 249 -3.58 -13.45 -10.96
CA GLU A 249 -4.18 -14.72 -10.59
C GLU A 249 -5.46 -14.93 -11.38
N PRO A 250 -5.74 -16.17 -11.84
CA PRO A 250 -6.93 -16.49 -12.63
C PRO A 250 -8.23 -16.33 -11.85
#